data_d8fea78062e0572a8a69b26916cb1065
#
_entry.id   d8fea78062e0572a8a69b26916cb1065
#
_cell.length_a   1.000
_cell.length_b   1.000
_cell.length_c   1.000
_cell.angle_alpha   90.00
_cell.angle_beta   90.00
_cell.angle_gamma   90.00
#
_symmetry.space_group_name_H-M   'P 1'
#
loop_
_entity.id
_entity.type
_entity.pdbx_description
1 polymer ?
#
loop_
_entity_poly.entity_id
_entity_poly.type
_entity_poly.pdbx_seq_one_letter_code
_entity_poly.pdbx_strand_id
1 'polypeptide(L)'
;MNNATGSVWVVITNLRVVRGNPDRLQSETRSAFVAQTPELLIHDADGNLVRDGRWMYSWDAENRLTRVMSVAGPLSSFRRVEWKYDAWGRRTRQTSYVLSNGVWQVVEDVKFVSDPVFFGRHVAELNATNNSLVRSYVWGLDLSGTLDGAGGVGGLLWLTINSGPSAGTHFVCYDGNGNVWTLVSATTGTESARYEYGPFGEPLRLSGPAARSNPFRFSTKRAEDFTALVLYEYRAYSPTSGRWLSRDPVGERSFKELLRSQRGGAVLDEVAFCRNDAVRHYDVLGLAWDVVKCQSWCDEVVRYCNFWSRKRALEWCYTCCLDAMEDKAQGKACVVATATACLCVRKPPWKRK
;
A
#
# COMPACT_ATOMS: atom_id res chain seq x y z
N MET A 1 -15.41 29.04 6.71
CA MET A 1 -16.29 28.35 5.75
C MET A 1 -17.17 27.40 6.55
N ASN A 2 -18.47 27.46 6.38
CA ASN A 2 -19.38 26.57 7.13
C ASN A 2 -19.68 25.33 6.27
N ASN A 3 -19.22 24.16 6.71
CA ASN A 3 -19.47 22.86 6.08
C ASN A 3 -20.32 21.91 6.95
N ALA A 4 -21.04 22.49 7.95
CA ALA A 4 -21.86 21.68 8.88
C ALA A 4 -23.09 21.03 8.22
N THR A 5 -23.57 21.59 7.11
CA THR A 5 -24.76 21.11 6.39
C THR A 5 -24.44 20.22 5.17
N GLY A 6 -23.18 20.12 4.77
CA GLY A 6 -22.74 19.32 3.64
C GLY A 6 -21.28 19.55 3.27
N SER A 7 -20.74 18.68 2.43
CA SER A 7 -19.40 18.84 1.87
C SER A 7 -19.32 20.05 0.94
N VAL A 8 -18.16 20.67 0.86
CA VAL A 8 -17.92 21.89 0.08
C VAL A 8 -16.77 21.66 -0.91
N TRP A 9 -16.91 22.21 -2.12
CA TRP A 9 -15.82 22.30 -3.07
C TRP A 9 -15.29 23.74 -3.05
N VAL A 10 -14.00 23.86 -2.72
CA VAL A 10 -13.30 25.14 -2.63
C VAL A 10 -12.44 25.30 -3.86
N VAL A 11 -12.65 26.40 -4.58
CA VAL A 11 -11.77 26.79 -5.68
C VAL A 11 -10.65 27.64 -5.12
N ILE A 12 -9.41 27.21 -5.32
CA ILE A 12 -8.20 27.89 -4.85
C ILE A 12 -7.43 28.34 -6.09
N THR A 13 -7.23 29.65 -6.23
CA THR A 13 -6.40 30.21 -7.29
C THR A 13 -5.09 30.72 -6.70
N ASN A 14 -4.00 30.12 -7.12
CA ASN A 14 -2.65 30.58 -6.79
C ASN A 14 -2.17 31.54 -7.88
N LEU A 15 -1.69 32.72 -7.47
CA LEU A 15 -1.10 33.70 -8.35
C LEU A 15 0.40 33.78 -8.08
N ARG A 16 1.19 33.68 -9.13
CA ARG A 16 2.65 33.85 -9.08
C ARG A 16 3.06 34.97 -10.03
N VAL A 17 3.79 35.95 -9.50
CA VAL A 17 4.45 36.98 -10.33
C VAL A 17 5.88 36.51 -10.59
N VAL A 18 6.19 36.26 -11.85
CA VAL A 18 7.57 35.99 -12.30
C VAL A 18 8.14 37.34 -12.72
N ARG A 19 9.07 37.84 -11.91
CA ARG A 19 9.73 39.12 -12.19
C ARG A 19 10.51 39.06 -13.50
N GLY A 20 10.36 40.08 -14.33
CA GLY A 20 11.00 40.21 -15.63
C GLY A 20 10.73 41.62 -16.21
N ASN A 21 11.01 41.82 -17.48
CA ASN A 21 10.67 43.05 -18.17
C ASN A 21 9.93 42.70 -19.48
N PRO A 22 8.56 42.72 -19.49
CA PRO A 22 7.64 42.97 -18.37
C PRO A 22 7.52 41.76 -17.41
N ASP A 23 7.01 42.01 -16.20
CA ASP A 23 6.61 40.98 -15.26
C ASP A 23 5.54 40.05 -15.85
N ARG A 24 5.62 38.76 -15.59
CA ARG A 24 4.64 37.77 -16.07
C ARG A 24 3.80 37.25 -14.90
N LEU A 25 2.49 37.33 -15.05
CA LEU A 25 1.55 36.71 -14.13
C LEU A 25 1.28 35.28 -14.56
N GLN A 26 1.48 34.32 -13.64
CA GLN A 26 1.07 32.94 -13.79
C GLN A 26 -0.01 32.64 -12.76
N SER A 27 -1.10 32.04 -13.19
CA SER A 27 -2.19 31.60 -12.30
C SER A 27 -2.41 30.11 -12.44
N GLU A 28 -2.68 29.47 -11.33
CA GLU A 28 -3.09 28.08 -11.27
C GLU A 28 -4.34 27.97 -10.39
N THR A 29 -5.41 27.44 -10.94
CA THR A 29 -6.67 27.21 -10.20
C THR A 29 -6.86 25.74 -9.97
N ARG A 30 -7.09 25.36 -8.71
CA ARG A 30 -7.38 23.99 -8.27
C ARG A 30 -8.65 23.98 -7.45
N SER A 31 -9.33 22.84 -7.41
CA SER A 31 -10.46 22.60 -6.53
C SER A 31 -10.09 21.62 -5.45
N ALA A 32 -10.41 21.94 -4.20
CA ALA A 32 -10.24 21.06 -3.05
C ALA A 32 -11.61 20.64 -2.52
N PHE A 33 -11.75 19.37 -2.23
CA PHE A 33 -12.91 18.83 -1.52
C PHE A 33 -12.71 19.00 -0.01
N VAL A 34 -13.73 19.47 0.68
CA VAL A 34 -13.79 19.56 2.12
C VAL A 34 -15.02 18.78 2.58
N ALA A 35 -14.80 17.70 3.31
CA ALA A 35 -15.91 16.89 3.83
C ALA A 35 -16.79 17.67 4.77
N GLN A 36 -18.04 17.23 4.93
CA GLN A 36 -18.95 17.76 5.95
C GLN A 36 -18.35 17.53 7.35
N THR A 37 -18.58 18.45 8.26
CA THR A 37 -18.12 18.33 9.66
C THR A 37 -19.36 18.22 10.60
N PRO A 38 -19.52 17.09 11.34
CA PRO A 38 -18.67 15.89 11.33
C PRO A 38 -18.83 15.09 10.03
N GLU A 39 -17.73 14.45 9.58
CA GLU A 39 -17.78 13.52 8.46
C GLU A 39 -18.34 12.16 8.92
N LEU A 40 -19.28 11.62 8.16
CA LEU A 40 -19.87 10.30 8.43
C LEU A 40 -19.09 9.22 7.68
N LEU A 41 -18.48 8.30 8.42
CA LEU A 41 -17.82 7.10 7.89
C LEU A 41 -18.74 5.90 8.12
N ILE A 42 -19.12 5.22 7.04
CA ILE A 42 -20.01 4.06 7.08
C ILE A 42 -19.19 2.80 6.78
N HIS A 43 -19.29 1.81 7.65
CA HIS A 43 -18.62 0.52 7.52
C HIS A 43 -19.65 -0.60 7.38
N ASP A 44 -19.26 -1.69 6.70
CA ASP A 44 -20.03 -2.92 6.66
C ASP A 44 -19.81 -3.76 7.95
N ALA A 45 -20.44 -4.94 8.01
CA ALA A 45 -20.34 -5.83 9.17
C ALA A 45 -18.92 -6.39 9.38
N ASP A 46 -18.12 -6.49 8.32
CA ASP A 46 -16.73 -6.95 8.36
C ASP A 46 -15.76 -5.81 8.73
N GLY A 47 -16.26 -4.57 8.87
CA GLY A 47 -15.49 -3.39 9.24
C GLY A 47 -14.78 -2.73 8.07
N ASN A 48 -15.15 -3.04 6.84
CA ASN A 48 -14.67 -2.34 5.67
C ASN A 48 -15.38 -1.00 5.51
N LEU A 49 -14.65 0.06 5.22
CA LEU A 49 -15.24 1.37 4.89
C LEU A 49 -16.01 1.23 3.56
N VAL A 50 -17.34 1.45 3.60
CA VAL A 50 -18.19 1.40 2.39
C VAL A 50 -18.55 2.78 1.86
N ARG A 51 -18.48 3.82 2.72
CA ARG A 51 -18.74 5.20 2.30
C ARG A 51 -18.09 6.20 3.25
N ASP A 52 -17.58 7.29 2.67
CA ASP A 52 -17.22 8.53 3.35
C ASP A 52 -17.90 9.73 2.68
N GLY A 53 -17.47 10.94 3.01
CA GLY A 53 -18.04 12.17 2.45
C GLY A 53 -17.87 12.34 0.95
N ARG A 54 -16.93 11.67 0.31
CA ARG A 54 -16.58 11.80 -1.11
C ARG A 54 -16.76 10.52 -1.90
N TRP A 55 -16.48 9.36 -1.30
CA TRP A 55 -16.30 8.08 -1.98
C TRP A 55 -17.29 7.03 -1.51
N MET A 56 -17.63 6.14 -2.41
CA MET A 56 -18.23 4.85 -2.14
C MET A 56 -17.23 3.76 -2.51
N TYR A 57 -17.08 2.78 -1.63
CA TYR A 57 -16.16 1.67 -1.72
C TYR A 57 -16.94 0.37 -1.89
N SER A 58 -16.44 -0.54 -2.72
CA SER A 58 -17.01 -1.87 -2.87
C SER A 58 -15.94 -2.92 -2.61
N TRP A 59 -16.31 -3.96 -1.92
CA TRP A 59 -15.46 -5.04 -1.48
C TRP A 59 -15.96 -6.38 -2.02
N ASP A 60 -15.08 -7.35 -2.19
CA ASP A 60 -15.47 -8.72 -2.47
C ASP A 60 -15.60 -9.53 -1.15
N ALA A 61 -15.99 -10.81 -1.28
CA ALA A 61 -16.19 -11.69 -0.13
C ALA A 61 -14.90 -12.03 0.65
N GLU A 62 -13.73 -11.65 0.13
CA GLU A 62 -12.43 -11.80 0.79
C GLU A 62 -11.92 -10.45 1.36
N ASN A 63 -12.81 -9.45 1.50
CA ASN A 63 -12.50 -8.10 2.00
C ASN A 63 -11.42 -7.38 1.18
N ARG A 64 -11.36 -7.63 -0.15
CA ARG A 64 -10.47 -6.91 -1.07
C ARG A 64 -11.23 -5.78 -1.75
N LEU A 65 -10.61 -4.60 -1.82
CA LEU A 65 -11.19 -3.41 -2.44
C LEU A 65 -11.31 -3.60 -3.97
N THR A 66 -12.54 -3.70 -4.47
CA THR A 66 -12.80 -3.92 -5.91
C THR A 66 -13.17 -2.66 -6.67
N ARG A 67 -13.72 -1.65 -6.00
CA ARG A 67 -14.11 -0.39 -6.65
C ARG A 67 -14.14 0.77 -5.65
N VAL A 68 -13.72 1.95 -6.15
CA VAL A 68 -13.94 3.25 -5.52
C VAL A 68 -14.61 4.17 -6.52
N MET A 69 -15.66 4.88 -6.10
CA MET A 69 -16.44 5.76 -6.97
C MET A 69 -16.84 7.04 -6.23
N SER A 70 -16.73 8.19 -6.90
CA SER A 70 -17.19 9.47 -6.36
C SER A 70 -18.69 9.48 -6.13
N VAL A 71 -19.13 10.01 -4.99
CA VAL A 71 -20.56 10.21 -4.64
C VAL A 71 -20.89 11.67 -4.36
N ALA A 72 -19.91 12.55 -4.30
CA ALA A 72 -20.10 13.98 -4.05
C ALA A 72 -19.15 14.83 -4.91
N GLY A 73 -19.61 16.04 -5.25
CA GLY A 73 -18.86 17.05 -6.00
C GLY A 73 -19.47 17.38 -7.36
N PRO A 74 -18.87 18.32 -8.11
CA PRO A 74 -19.26 18.60 -9.49
C PRO A 74 -18.98 17.38 -10.38
N LEU A 75 -19.86 17.11 -11.35
CA LEU A 75 -19.78 15.92 -12.21
C LEU A 75 -18.44 15.76 -12.92
N SER A 76 -17.80 16.86 -13.31
CA SER A 76 -16.45 16.85 -13.90
C SER A 76 -15.36 16.31 -12.98
N SER A 77 -15.59 16.27 -11.66
CA SER A 77 -14.68 15.71 -10.66
C SER A 77 -14.93 14.23 -10.36
N PHE A 78 -15.98 13.65 -10.93
CA PHE A 78 -16.32 12.26 -10.65
C PHE A 78 -15.29 11.31 -11.25
N ARG A 79 -14.83 10.40 -10.42
CA ARG A 79 -13.83 9.37 -10.73
C ARG A 79 -14.35 8.02 -10.28
N ARG A 80 -13.96 6.99 -10.99
CA ARG A 80 -14.20 5.59 -10.61
C ARG A 80 -12.94 4.81 -10.93
N VAL A 81 -12.51 3.95 -10.01
CA VAL A 81 -11.41 3.02 -10.20
C VAL A 81 -11.88 1.63 -9.81
N GLU A 82 -11.54 0.65 -10.61
CA GLU A 82 -11.90 -0.75 -10.40
C GLU A 82 -10.65 -1.63 -10.45
N TRP A 83 -10.58 -2.63 -9.57
CA TRP A 83 -9.51 -3.61 -9.52
C TRP A 83 -10.04 -5.02 -9.67
N LYS A 84 -9.22 -5.88 -10.30
CA LYS A 84 -9.44 -7.32 -10.36
C LYS A 84 -8.28 -8.03 -9.67
N TYR A 85 -8.60 -9.18 -9.09
CA TYR A 85 -7.66 -10.00 -8.35
C TYR A 85 -7.60 -11.42 -8.92
N ASP A 86 -6.48 -12.10 -8.72
CA ASP A 86 -6.36 -13.54 -8.96
C ASP A 86 -6.73 -14.35 -7.69
N ALA A 87 -6.64 -15.69 -7.82
CA ALA A 87 -6.95 -16.61 -6.72
C ALA A 87 -5.98 -16.51 -5.53
N TRP A 88 -4.83 -15.86 -5.69
CA TRP A 88 -3.87 -15.60 -4.60
C TRP A 88 -4.05 -14.22 -3.97
N GLY A 89 -5.03 -13.44 -4.41
CA GLY A 89 -5.28 -12.08 -3.90
C GLY A 89 -4.39 -11.00 -4.52
N ARG A 90 -3.59 -11.32 -5.58
CA ARG A 90 -2.79 -10.30 -6.27
C ARG A 90 -3.67 -9.48 -7.20
N ARG A 91 -3.46 -8.16 -7.23
CA ARG A 91 -4.11 -7.29 -8.21
C ARG A 91 -3.60 -7.62 -9.61
N THR A 92 -4.53 -7.93 -10.53
CA THR A 92 -4.21 -8.31 -11.92
C THR A 92 -4.58 -7.25 -12.93
N ARG A 93 -5.49 -6.33 -12.59
CA ARG A 93 -5.94 -5.25 -13.48
C ARG A 93 -6.43 -4.06 -12.67
N GLN A 94 -6.20 -2.87 -13.21
CA GLN A 94 -6.83 -1.62 -12.77
C GLN A 94 -7.46 -0.94 -13.98
N THR A 95 -8.70 -0.47 -13.82
CA THR A 95 -9.40 0.34 -14.82
C THR A 95 -9.85 1.63 -14.16
N SER A 96 -9.44 2.77 -14.71
CA SER A 96 -9.74 4.10 -14.20
C SER A 96 -10.67 4.85 -15.16
N TYR A 97 -11.67 5.54 -14.60
CA TYR A 97 -12.73 6.19 -15.37
C TYR A 97 -12.92 7.64 -14.91
N VAL A 98 -13.31 8.48 -15.85
CA VAL A 98 -13.86 9.83 -15.61
C VAL A 98 -15.31 9.89 -16.08
N LEU A 99 -16.12 10.70 -15.42
CA LEU A 99 -17.49 10.95 -15.88
C LEU A 99 -17.46 12.13 -16.88
N SER A 100 -17.90 11.88 -18.10
CA SER A 100 -18.00 12.88 -19.16
C SER A 100 -19.37 12.76 -19.86
N ASN A 101 -20.11 13.86 -19.95
CA ASN A 101 -21.45 13.89 -20.56
C ASN A 101 -22.40 12.80 -20.01
N GLY A 102 -22.34 12.54 -18.69
CA GLY A 102 -23.17 11.54 -18.03
C GLY A 102 -22.75 10.08 -18.26
N VAL A 103 -21.65 9.84 -18.99
CA VAL A 103 -21.15 8.49 -19.30
C VAL A 103 -19.74 8.31 -18.71
N TRP A 104 -19.49 7.13 -18.13
CA TRP A 104 -18.17 6.75 -17.64
C TRP A 104 -17.25 6.41 -18.81
N GLN A 105 -16.19 7.21 -18.98
CA GLN A 105 -15.16 7.01 -20.00
C GLN A 105 -13.93 6.39 -19.37
N VAL A 106 -13.42 5.31 -19.97
CA VAL A 106 -12.13 4.70 -19.57
C VAL A 106 -11.01 5.64 -19.98
N VAL A 107 -10.14 5.98 -19.01
CA VAL A 107 -8.95 6.83 -19.25
C VAL A 107 -7.64 6.07 -19.05
N GLU A 108 -7.65 5.01 -18.23
CA GLU A 108 -6.53 4.10 -18.08
C GLU A 108 -7.07 2.68 -17.85
N ASP A 109 -6.46 1.70 -18.49
CA ASP A 109 -6.78 0.29 -18.31
C ASP A 109 -5.50 -0.52 -18.44
N VAL A 110 -4.99 -1.01 -17.31
CA VAL A 110 -3.70 -1.70 -17.24
C VAL A 110 -3.85 -3.06 -16.58
N LYS A 111 -3.10 -4.03 -17.12
CA LYS A 111 -2.88 -5.34 -16.51
C LYS A 111 -1.54 -5.33 -15.81
N PHE A 112 -1.50 -5.95 -14.64
CA PHE A 112 -0.27 -6.11 -13.87
C PHE A 112 0.36 -7.48 -14.12
N VAL A 113 1.65 -7.48 -14.39
CA VAL A 113 2.49 -8.67 -14.38
C VAL A 113 3.18 -8.72 -13.04
N SER A 114 2.78 -9.66 -12.20
CA SER A 114 3.34 -9.81 -10.85
C SER A 114 4.59 -10.67 -10.87
N ASP A 115 5.50 -10.41 -9.93
CA ASP A 115 6.62 -11.29 -9.64
C ASP A 115 6.08 -12.66 -9.19
N PRO A 116 6.58 -13.78 -9.72
CA PRO A 116 6.11 -15.11 -9.36
C PRO A 116 6.56 -15.55 -7.96
N VAL A 117 7.58 -14.92 -7.39
CA VAL A 117 8.21 -15.29 -6.11
C VAL A 117 7.80 -14.34 -4.99
N PHE A 118 7.84 -13.03 -5.26
CA PHE A 118 7.60 -12.01 -4.25
C PHE A 118 6.20 -11.44 -4.38
N PHE A 119 5.38 -11.68 -3.37
CA PHE A 119 3.99 -11.25 -3.35
C PHE A 119 3.88 -9.71 -3.41
N GLY A 120 2.97 -9.22 -4.25
CA GLY A 120 2.68 -7.79 -4.37
C GLY A 120 3.62 -6.99 -5.26
N ARG A 121 4.78 -7.54 -5.66
CA ARG A 121 5.67 -6.86 -6.60
C ARG A 121 5.15 -6.98 -8.02
N HIS A 122 5.03 -5.86 -8.70
CA HIS A 122 4.80 -5.82 -10.13
C HIS A 122 6.14 -5.71 -10.86
N VAL A 123 6.33 -6.51 -11.90
CA VAL A 123 7.51 -6.44 -12.79
C VAL A 123 7.19 -5.68 -14.07
N ALA A 124 5.92 -5.63 -14.47
CA ALA A 124 5.47 -4.85 -15.62
C ALA A 124 3.99 -4.45 -15.53
N GLU A 125 3.63 -3.46 -16.32
CA GLU A 125 2.26 -3.06 -16.62
C GLU A 125 2.03 -3.08 -18.12
N LEU A 126 0.95 -3.73 -18.52
CA LEU A 126 0.54 -3.84 -19.92
C LEU A 126 -0.77 -3.10 -20.15
N ASN A 127 -0.91 -2.46 -21.28
CA ASN A 127 -2.21 -1.97 -21.74
C ASN A 127 -3.19 -3.15 -21.84
N ALA A 128 -4.36 -3.04 -21.20
CA ALA A 128 -5.29 -4.16 -21.09
C ALA A 128 -5.95 -4.55 -22.43
N THR A 129 -5.96 -3.65 -23.42
CA THR A 129 -6.59 -3.88 -24.72
C THR A 129 -5.66 -4.60 -25.70
N ASN A 130 -4.41 -4.14 -25.83
CA ASN A 130 -3.47 -4.61 -26.84
C ASN A 130 -2.22 -5.30 -26.30
N ASN A 131 -2.09 -5.41 -24.96
CA ASN A 131 -0.95 -5.97 -24.25
C ASN A 131 0.40 -5.27 -24.51
N SER A 132 0.40 -4.05 -25.06
CA SER A 132 1.64 -3.29 -25.18
C SER A 132 2.19 -2.95 -23.80
N LEU A 133 3.52 -2.97 -23.67
CA LEU A 133 4.20 -2.63 -22.43
C LEU A 133 4.04 -1.14 -22.13
N VAL A 134 3.48 -0.81 -20.99
CA VAL A 134 3.29 0.57 -20.50
C VAL A 134 4.47 0.96 -19.61
N ARG A 135 4.79 0.14 -18.62
CA ARG A 135 5.87 0.34 -17.66
C ARG A 135 6.51 -0.99 -17.29
N SER A 136 7.78 -0.96 -16.92
CA SER A 136 8.45 -2.11 -16.29
C SER A 136 9.27 -1.67 -15.10
N TYR A 137 9.55 -2.62 -14.19
CA TYR A 137 10.11 -2.37 -12.87
C TYR A 137 11.21 -3.36 -12.58
N VAL A 138 12.31 -2.91 -12.01
CA VAL A 138 13.40 -3.77 -11.55
C VAL A 138 13.61 -3.56 -10.07
N TRP A 139 13.53 -4.65 -9.35
CA TRP A 139 13.63 -4.70 -7.90
C TRP A 139 14.97 -5.27 -7.45
N GLY A 140 15.48 -4.79 -6.33
CA GLY A 140 16.69 -5.25 -5.67
C GLY A 140 16.46 -5.48 -4.19
N LEU A 141 17.53 -5.31 -3.39
CA LEU A 141 17.45 -5.39 -1.94
C LEU A 141 16.61 -4.22 -1.41
N ASP A 142 15.73 -4.51 -0.47
CA ASP A 142 14.91 -3.53 0.21
C ASP A 142 15.58 -2.98 1.49
N LEU A 143 14.89 -2.17 2.29
CA LEU A 143 15.43 -1.57 3.51
C LEU A 143 15.94 -2.59 4.54
N SER A 144 15.51 -3.84 4.47
CA SER A 144 16.01 -4.91 5.34
C SER A 144 17.38 -5.44 4.93
N GLY A 145 17.90 -5.03 3.76
CA GLY A 145 19.11 -5.59 3.15
C GLY A 145 18.88 -6.98 2.53
N THR A 146 17.63 -7.42 2.40
CA THR A 146 17.23 -8.67 1.75
C THR A 146 16.32 -8.37 0.54
N LEU A 147 15.94 -9.41 -0.20
CA LEU A 147 15.06 -9.22 -1.35
C LEU A 147 13.63 -8.87 -0.96
N ASP A 148 13.14 -9.25 0.26
CA ASP A 148 11.73 -9.07 0.62
C ASP A 148 11.45 -8.91 2.13
N GLY A 149 12.47 -8.80 2.96
CA GLY A 149 12.28 -8.69 4.42
C GLY A 149 11.55 -7.42 4.87
N ALA A 150 11.57 -6.36 4.04
CA ALA A 150 10.78 -5.15 4.21
C ALA A 150 9.62 -5.05 3.20
N GLY A 151 9.18 -6.17 2.59
CA GLY A 151 8.08 -6.21 1.62
C GLY A 151 8.31 -5.32 0.40
N GLY A 152 9.58 -5.18 -0.01
CA GLY A 152 9.99 -4.36 -1.15
C GLY A 152 10.09 -2.85 -0.87
N VAL A 153 9.86 -2.40 0.37
CA VAL A 153 10.01 -0.98 0.75
C VAL A 153 11.48 -0.55 0.57
N GLY A 154 11.72 0.48 -0.28
CA GLY A 154 13.06 0.92 -0.65
C GLY A 154 13.78 0.02 -1.67
N GLY A 155 13.10 -0.99 -2.23
CA GLY A 155 13.73 -2.00 -3.09
C GLY A 155 13.56 -1.82 -4.59
N LEU A 156 12.77 -0.85 -5.07
CA LEU A 156 12.63 -0.56 -6.50
C LEU A 156 13.88 0.19 -7.00
N LEU A 157 14.69 -0.43 -7.84
CA LEU A 157 15.94 0.15 -8.35
C LEU A 157 15.68 1.17 -9.46
N TRP A 158 14.87 0.79 -10.44
CA TRP A 158 14.46 1.67 -11.53
C TRP A 158 13.13 1.24 -12.13
N LEU A 159 12.50 2.17 -12.80
CA LEU A 159 11.36 1.91 -13.68
C LEU A 159 11.67 2.41 -15.09
N THR A 160 11.07 1.74 -16.07
CA THR A 160 11.09 2.19 -17.47
C THR A 160 9.67 2.54 -17.89
N ILE A 161 9.48 3.75 -18.40
CA ILE A 161 8.22 4.26 -18.96
C ILE A 161 8.33 4.15 -20.48
N ASN A 162 7.42 3.43 -21.12
CA ASN A 162 7.55 3.10 -22.55
C ASN A 162 6.94 4.14 -23.51
N SER A 163 6.17 5.09 -23.00
CA SER A 163 5.53 6.10 -23.85
C SER A 163 5.26 7.42 -23.12
N GLY A 164 4.98 8.45 -23.89
CA GLY A 164 4.65 9.78 -23.38
C GLY A 164 5.87 10.68 -23.13
N PRO A 165 5.67 11.89 -22.60
CA PRO A 165 6.73 12.89 -22.42
C PRO A 165 7.84 12.49 -21.46
N SER A 166 7.60 11.50 -20.60
CA SER A 166 8.54 10.98 -19.62
C SER A 166 9.08 9.58 -20.00
N ALA A 167 8.94 9.18 -21.27
CA ALA A 167 9.47 7.90 -21.73
C ALA A 167 10.97 7.78 -21.47
N GLY A 168 11.41 6.61 -20.99
CA GLY A 168 12.79 6.32 -20.63
C GLY A 168 12.90 5.58 -19.31
N THR A 169 14.15 5.28 -18.94
CA THR A 169 14.50 4.62 -17.68
C THR A 169 14.83 5.68 -16.61
N HIS A 170 14.30 5.48 -15.41
CA HIS A 170 14.48 6.39 -14.28
C HIS A 170 14.91 5.59 -13.05
N PHE A 171 16.06 5.93 -12.50
CA PHE A 171 16.53 5.40 -11.23
C PHE A 171 15.75 5.98 -10.07
N VAL A 172 15.51 5.17 -9.06
CA VAL A 172 14.71 5.53 -7.88
C VAL A 172 15.62 5.84 -6.70
N CYS A 173 15.42 6.99 -6.08
CA CYS A 173 16.10 7.39 -4.87
C CYS A 173 15.08 7.56 -3.74
N TYR A 174 15.49 7.22 -2.52
CA TYR A 174 14.64 7.10 -1.34
C TYR A 174 15.03 8.07 -0.24
N ASP A 175 14.08 8.37 0.63
CA ASP A 175 14.37 8.87 1.97
C ASP A 175 14.73 7.72 2.93
N GLY A 176 15.05 8.05 4.18
CA GLY A 176 15.45 7.07 5.20
C GLY A 176 14.35 6.08 5.59
N ASN A 177 13.10 6.30 5.20
CA ASN A 177 11.94 5.44 5.49
C ASN A 177 11.45 4.66 4.25
N GLY A 178 12.22 4.69 3.15
CA GLY A 178 11.89 3.98 1.91
C GLY A 178 10.76 4.62 1.10
N ASN A 179 10.44 5.87 1.35
CA ASN A 179 9.57 6.62 0.46
C ASN A 179 10.37 7.05 -0.77
N VAL A 180 9.79 6.93 -1.96
CA VAL A 180 10.42 7.45 -3.16
C VAL A 180 10.49 8.97 -3.07
N TRP A 181 11.70 9.52 -3.03
CA TRP A 181 11.95 10.94 -2.88
C TRP A 181 12.21 11.62 -4.22
N THR A 182 13.01 10.98 -5.09
CA THR A 182 13.29 11.52 -6.43
C THR A 182 13.50 10.41 -7.45
N LEU A 183 13.25 10.74 -8.71
CA LEU A 183 13.65 9.94 -9.86
C LEU A 183 14.74 10.67 -10.64
N VAL A 184 15.75 9.92 -11.09
CA VAL A 184 16.85 10.42 -11.91
C VAL A 184 16.79 9.74 -13.29
N SER A 185 16.72 10.53 -14.35
CA SER A 185 16.73 10.00 -15.72
C SER A 185 18.06 9.30 -16.00
N ALA A 186 18.01 8.04 -16.43
CA ALA A 186 19.19 7.27 -16.80
C ALA A 186 19.92 7.86 -18.03
N THR A 187 19.20 8.60 -18.88
CA THR A 187 19.76 9.20 -20.11
C THR A 187 20.47 10.52 -19.83
N THR A 188 19.90 11.37 -18.96
CA THR A 188 20.43 12.73 -18.76
C THR A 188 21.18 12.90 -17.44
N GLY A 189 21.01 11.97 -16.50
CA GLY A 189 21.53 12.10 -15.13
C GLY A 189 20.86 13.21 -14.31
N THR A 190 19.76 13.81 -14.82
CA THR A 190 19.04 14.89 -14.14
C THR A 190 17.81 14.38 -13.43
N GLU A 191 17.35 15.15 -12.43
CA GLU A 191 16.09 14.87 -11.73
C GLU A 191 14.92 14.91 -12.72
N SER A 192 14.15 13.83 -12.78
CA SER A 192 12.96 13.70 -13.64
C SER A 192 11.65 13.71 -12.84
N ALA A 193 11.73 13.48 -11.55
CA ALA A 193 10.61 13.63 -10.61
C ALA A 193 11.09 13.91 -9.19
N ARG A 194 10.28 14.64 -8.43
CA ARG A 194 10.47 14.87 -6.99
C ARG A 194 9.13 14.74 -6.27
N TYR A 195 9.21 14.12 -5.08
CA TYR A 195 8.08 13.85 -4.21
C TYR A 195 8.36 14.40 -2.81
N GLU A 196 7.36 15.01 -2.19
CA GLU A 196 7.38 15.42 -0.80
C GLU A 196 6.09 14.93 -0.16
N TYR A 197 6.20 14.38 1.05
CA TYR A 197 5.08 13.77 1.77
C TYR A 197 4.87 14.43 3.11
N GLY A 198 3.61 14.48 3.55
CA GLY A 198 3.26 14.74 4.92
C GLY A 198 3.52 13.52 5.83
N PRO A 199 3.30 13.67 7.13
CA PRO A 199 3.64 12.65 8.12
C PRO A 199 2.98 11.29 7.89
N PHE A 200 1.81 11.25 7.26
CA PHE A 200 1.07 10.02 6.94
C PHE A 200 1.17 9.61 5.47
N GLY A 201 2.09 10.21 4.71
CA GLY A 201 2.31 9.87 3.30
C GLY A 201 1.41 10.61 2.33
N GLU A 202 0.63 11.58 2.80
CA GLU A 202 -0.14 12.47 1.93
C GLU A 202 0.82 13.27 1.03
N PRO A 203 0.60 13.30 -0.30
CA PRO A 203 1.49 13.97 -1.21
C PRO A 203 1.37 15.50 -1.07
N LEU A 204 2.42 16.16 -0.58
CA LEU A 204 2.51 17.62 -0.49
C LEU A 204 2.99 18.24 -1.79
N ARG A 205 3.93 17.58 -2.48
CA ARG A 205 4.43 18.00 -3.77
C ARG A 205 4.73 16.80 -4.66
N LEU A 206 4.30 16.91 -5.92
CA LEU A 206 4.73 16.08 -7.03
C LEU A 206 5.17 17.02 -8.16
N SER A 207 6.43 16.97 -8.52
CA SER A 207 7.00 17.81 -9.57
C SER A 207 7.91 17.02 -10.50
N GLY A 208 8.12 17.54 -11.72
CA GLY A 208 8.88 16.89 -12.77
C GLY A 208 8.04 16.05 -13.74
N PRO A 209 8.55 15.82 -14.97
CA PRO A 209 7.78 15.18 -16.04
C PRO A 209 7.40 13.73 -15.73
N ALA A 210 8.21 12.99 -14.99
CA ALA A 210 7.96 11.59 -14.64
C ALA A 210 7.15 11.39 -13.35
N ALA A 211 6.83 12.47 -12.60
CA ALA A 211 6.27 12.35 -11.26
C ALA A 211 4.92 11.61 -11.22
N ARG A 212 4.03 11.86 -12.18
CA ARG A 212 2.73 11.16 -12.26
C ARG A 212 2.81 9.81 -12.98
N SER A 213 3.85 9.61 -13.79
CA SER A 213 4.05 8.35 -14.52
C SER A 213 4.61 7.23 -13.64
N ASN A 214 5.19 7.56 -12.48
CA ASN A 214 5.62 6.58 -11.49
C ASN A 214 4.49 6.33 -10.49
N PRO A 215 3.96 5.10 -10.41
CA PRO A 215 2.93 4.76 -9.43
C PRO A 215 3.50 4.41 -8.05
N PHE A 216 4.78 4.04 -7.92
CA PHE A 216 5.39 3.66 -6.64
C PHE A 216 5.96 4.89 -5.94
N ARG A 217 5.42 5.22 -4.74
CA ARG A 217 5.74 6.48 -4.05
C ARG A 217 5.95 6.28 -2.55
N PHE A 218 4.97 6.62 -1.71
CA PHE A 218 5.05 6.44 -0.27
C PHE A 218 5.25 4.95 0.09
N SER A 219 6.20 4.66 0.98
CA SER A 219 6.60 3.29 1.37
C SER A 219 6.91 2.37 0.19
N THR A 220 7.32 2.93 -0.97
CA THR A 220 7.47 2.19 -2.24
C THR A 220 6.23 1.41 -2.64
N LYS A 221 5.04 1.79 -2.13
CA LYS A 221 3.77 1.17 -2.48
C LYS A 221 3.08 1.93 -3.61
N ARG A 222 2.14 1.24 -4.27
CA ARG A 222 1.40 1.81 -5.39
C ARG A 222 0.44 2.88 -4.92
N ALA A 223 0.64 4.11 -5.36
CA ALA A 223 -0.31 5.21 -5.18
C ALA A 223 -1.33 5.21 -6.34
N GLU A 224 -2.58 5.48 -6.03
CA GLU A 224 -3.66 5.66 -6.99
C GLU A 224 -4.06 7.14 -7.05
N ASP A 225 -3.87 7.76 -8.23
CA ASP A 225 -3.91 9.22 -8.38
C ASP A 225 -5.32 9.82 -8.27
N PHE A 226 -6.39 9.08 -8.56
CA PHE A 226 -7.76 9.60 -8.50
C PHE A 226 -8.32 9.62 -7.09
N THR A 227 -8.00 8.57 -6.32
CA THR A 227 -8.53 8.36 -4.97
C THR A 227 -7.55 8.82 -3.88
N ALA A 228 -6.28 9.05 -4.25
CA ALA A 228 -5.16 9.31 -3.36
C ALA A 228 -4.87 8.14 -2.38
N LEU A 229 -5.36 6.94 -2.67
CA LEU A 229 -5.09 5.75 -1.88
C LEU A 229 -3.69 5.21 -2.15
N VAL A 230 -3.10 4.60 -1.14
CA VAL A 230 -1.89 3.78 -1.24
C VAL A 230 -2.30 2.31 -1.14
N LEU A 231 -2.01 1.56 -2.19
CA LEU A 231 -2.45 0.17 -2.34
C LEU A 231 -1.34 -0.77 -1.85
N TYR A 232 -1.47 -1.23 -0.63
CA TYR A 232 -0.66 -2.32 -0.11
C TYR A 232 -1.19 -3.66 -0.63
N GLU A 233 -0.47 -4.72 -0.37
CA GLU A 233 -0.78 -6.06 -0.86
C GLU A 233 -2.13 -6.55 -0.33
N TYR A 234 -2.36 -6.40 0.97
CA TYR A 234 -3.57 -6.91 1.63
C TYR A 234 -4.61 -5.83 1.93
N ARG A 235 -4.22 -4.57 2.08
CA ARG A 235 -5.14 -3.48 2.45
C ARG A 235 -4.95 -2.24 1.56
N ALA A 236 -5.98 -1.40 1.54
CA ALA A 236 -5.89 -0.04 0.99
C ALA A 236 -5.74 0.96 2.13
N TYR A 237 -4.77 1.86 2.01
CA TYR A 237 -4.45 2.88 2.99
C TYR A 237 -4.87 4.26 2.48
N SER A 238 -5.49 5.06 3.35
CA SER A 238 -5.84 6.46 3.09
C SER A 238 -4.87 7.39 3.82
N PRO A 239 -3.89 8.00 3.16
CA PRO A 239 -2.98 8.97 3.77
C PRO A 239 -3.72 10.18 4.37
N THR A 240 -4.81 10.60 3.72
CA THR A 240 -5.62 11.76 4.16
C THR A 240 -6.25 11.55 5.53
N SER A 241 -6.66 10.31 5.86
CA SER A 241 -7.21 9.97 7.17
C SER A 241 -6.18 9.34 8.11
N GLY A 242 -4.98 8.96 7.60
CA GLY A 242 -3.96 8.23 8.35
C GLY A 242 -4.39 6.81 8.73
N ARG A 243 -5.33 6.20 7.98
CA ARG A 243 -5.99 4.95 8.36
C ARG A 243 -6.12 3.96 7.20
N TRP A 244 -6.18 2.68 7.56
CA TRP A 244 -6.61 1.61 6.68
C TRP A 244 -8.11 1.71 6.42
N LEU A 245 -8.55 1.30 5.23
CA LEU A 245 -9.97 1.27 4.87
C LEU A 245 -10.69 0.00 5.33
N SER A 246 -9.96 -1.01 5.79
CA SER A 246 -10.47 -2.27 6.31
C SER A 246 -9.70 -2.69 7.55
N ARG A 247 -10.28 -3.61 8.32
CA ARG A 247 -9.60 -4.25 9.44
C ARG A 247 -8.38 -5.04 8.96
N ASP A 248 -7.48 -5.34 9.87
CA ASP A 248 -6.34 -6.20 9.59
C ASP A 248 -6.80 -7.66 9.41
N PRO A 249 -6.54 -8.30 8.25
CA PRO A 249 -6.95 -9.69 8.03
C PRO A 249 -6.36 -10.68 9.03
N VAL A 250 -5.23 -10.32 9.64
CA VAL A 250 -4.55 -11.15 10.66
C VAL A 250 -5.09 -10.84 12.05
N GLY A 251 -5.46 -9.59 12.32
CA GLY A 251 -6.00 -9.12 13.59
C GLY A 251 -7.22 -9.90 14.06
N GLU A 252 -8.11 -10.30 13.14
CA GLU A 252 -9.30 -11.07 13.49
C GLU A 252 -9.00 -12.44 14.15
N ARG A 253 -7.93 -13.11 13.74
CA ARG A 253 -7.53 -14.40 14.31
C ARG A 253 -6.83 -14.23 15.65
N SER A 254 -5.89 -13.30 15.72
CA SER A 254 -5.13 -12.98 16.93
C SER A 254 -6.00 -12.31 17.99
N PHE A 255 -6.97 -11.47 17.60
CA PHE A 255 -7.85 -10.75 18.52
C PHE A 255 -8.82 -11.68 19.25
N LYS A 256 -9.36 -12.71 18.59
CA LYS A 256 -10.21 -13.72 19.27
C LYS A 256 -9.43 -14.55 20.31
N GLU A 257 -8.14 -14.76 20.10
CA GLU A 257 -7.27 -15.44 21.06
C GLU A 257 -6.77 -14.49 22.16
N LEU A 258 -6.40 -13.25 21.83
CA LEU A 258 -5.99 -12.22 22.80
C LEU A 258 -7.12 -11.84 23.76
N LEU A 259 -8.35 -11.68 23.27
CA LEU A 259 -9.54 -11.44 24.13
C LEU A 259 -9.82 -12.61 25.09
N ARG A 260 -9.38 -13.83 24.77
CA ARG A 260 -9.46 -14.98 25.68
C ARG A 260 -8.37 -14.99 26.76
N SER A 261 -7.22 -14.34 26.50
CA SER A 261 -6.07 -14.34 27.42
C SER A 261 -5.97 -13.11 28.31
N GLN A 262 -6.58 -11.98 27.97
CA GLN A 262 -6.45 -10.74 28.72
C GLN A 262 -7.73 -10.29 29.45
N ARG A 263 -7.68 -10.31 30.76
CA ARG A 263 -8.61 -9.59 31.67
C ARG A 263 -8.20 -8.11 31.87
N GLY A 264 -7.67 -7.43 30.85
CA GLY A 264 -7.26 -6.04 30.95
C GLY A 264 -6.99 -5.47 29.56
N GLY A 265 -8.04 -4.91 28.93
CA GLY A 265 -8.05 -4.60 27.52
C GLY A 265 -7.31 -3.32 27.15
N ALA A 266 -6.23 -3.41 26.40
CA ALA A 266 -5.89 -2.40 25.42
C ALA A 266 -6.67 -2.68 24.15
N VAL A 267 -7.51 -1.76 23.71
CA VAL A 267 -8.20 -1.84 22.41
C VAL A 267 -7.16 -1.55 21.35
N LEU A 268 -6.75 -2.57 20.59
CA LEU A 268 -5.92 -2.38 19.40
C LEU A 268 -6.80 -1.69 18.34
N ASP A 269 -6.35 -0.53 17.85
CA ASP A 269 -6.99 0.14 16.72
C ASP A 269 -6.57 -0.57 15.42
N GLU A 270 -7.38 -1.55 14.98
CA GLU A 270 -7.12 -2.42 13.82
C GLU A 270 -7.01 -1.66 12.50
N VAL A 271 -7.40 -0.39 12.49
CA VAL A 271 -7.33 0.48 11.32
C VAL A 271 -6.23 1.56 11.44
N ALA A 272 -5.52 1.66 12.56
CA ALA A 272 -4.40 2.59 12.71
C ALA A 272 -3.21 2.18 11.83
N PHE A 273 -2.68 3.12 11.06
CA PHE A 273 -1.47 2.91 10.27
C PHE A 273 -0.23 3.09 11.17
N CYS A 274 0.63 2.09 11.21
CA CYS A 274 1.89 2.12 11.95
C CYS A 274 1.75 2.64 13.40
N ARG A 275 0.67 2.32 14.09
CA ARG A 275 0.35 2.83 15.45
C ARG A 275 0.33 4.36 15.53
N ASN A 276 -0.09 5.03 14.47
CA ASN A 276 -0.07 6.49 14.28
C ASN A 276 1.33 7.12 14.30
N ASP A 277 2.38 6.38 13.99
CA ASP A 277 3.76 6.88 13.85
C ASP A 277 4.37 6.45 12.49
N ALA A 278 3.82 6.97 11.41
CA ALA A 278 4.25 6.68 10.04
C ALA A 278 5.60 7.33 9.68
N VAL A 279 6.14 8.21 10.53
CA VAL A 279 7.46 8.84 10.32
C VAL A 279 8.60 7.91 10.72
N ARG A 280 8.39 7.06 11.74
CA ARG A 280 9.42 6.13 12.25
C ARG A 280 9.20 4.68 11.86
N HIS A 281 8.02 4.36 11.35
CA HIS A 281 7.61 3.01 11.02
C HIS A 281 7.06 2.92 9.61
N TYR A 282 7.23 1.75 9.01
CA TYR A 282 6.60 1.41 7.74
C TYR A 282 5.88 0.06 7.88
N ASP A 283 4.80 -0.12 7.14
CA ASP A 283 4.12 -1.39 7.05
C ASP A 283 4.64 -2.14 5.81
N VAL A 284 4.90 -3.43 5.96
CA VAL A 284 5.54 -4.24 4.93
C VAL A 284 4.55 -4.66 3.85
N LEU A 285 3.38 -5.18 4.25
CA LEU A 285 2.39 -5.78 3.35
C LEU A 285 0.97 -5.21 3.53
N GLY A 286 0.78 -4.26 4.42
CA GLY A 286 -0.54 -3.86 4.88
C GLY A 286 -1.10 -4.84 5.91
N LEU A 287 -0.24 -5.38 6.78
CA LEU A 287 -0.54 -6.25 7.91
C LEU A 287 0.10 -5.68 9.16
N ALA A 288 -0.37 -6.07 10.35
CA ALA A 288 0.25 -5.61 11.58
C ALA A 288 1.74 -5.97 11.60
N TRP A 289 2.59 -4.99 11.92
CA TRP A 289 4.05 -5.08 11.84
C TRP A 289 4.63 -6.30 12.58
N ASP A 290 4.05 -6.66 13.71
CA ASP A 290 4.51 -7.78 14.55
C ASP A 290 4.30 -9.13 13.87
N VAL A 291 3.28 -9.26 13.03
CA VAL A 291 2.94 -10.48 12.30
C VAL A 291 3.92 -10.76 11.18
N VAL A 292 4.40 -9.73 10.49
CA VAL A 292 5.34 -9.91 9.36
C VAL A 292 6.69 -10.44 9.85
N LYS A 293 7.19 -9.94 10.99
CA LYS A 293 8.39 -10.52 11.62
C LYS A 293 8.19 -11.97 12.02
N CYS A 294 7.06 -12.29 12.61
CA CYS A 294 6.71 -13.66 12.97
C CYS A 294 6.61 -14.55 11.74
N GLN A 295 6.00 -14.05 10.66
CA GLN A 295 5.83 -14.80 9.41
C GLN A 295 7.18 -15.17 8.78
N SER A 296 8.03 -14.19 8.54
CA SER A 296 9.36 -14.40 7.97
C SER A 296 10.19 -15.40 8.79
N TRP A 297 10.12 -15.27 10.11
CA TRP A 297 10.85 -16.14 11.01
C TRP A 297 10.24 -17.55 11.09
N CYS A 298 8.92 -17.68 11.12
CA CYS A 298 8.23 -18.97 11.10
C CYS A 298 8.44 -19.70 9.78
N ASP A 299 8.43 -19.02 8.65
CA ASP A 299 8.71 -19.60 7.34
C ASP A 299 10.13 -20.16 7.25
N GLU A 300 11.10 -19.50 7.88
CA GLU A 300 12.47 -20.00 7.97
C GLU A 300 12.58 -21.25 8.86
N VAL A 301 11.95 -21.22 10.04
CA VAL A 301 11.96 -22.34 10.99
C VAL A 301 11.26 -23.57 10.41
N VAL A 302 10.13 -23.43 9.70
CA VAL A 302 9.36 -24.54 9.14
C VAL A 302 9.75 -24.94 7.72
N ARG A 303 10.74 -24.28 7.10
CA ARG A 303 11.26 -24.63 5.77
C ARG A 303 11.69 -26.10 5.66
N TYR A 304 12.10 -26.71 6.77
CA TYR A 304 12.57 -28.09 6.87
C TYR A 304 11.49 -29.08 7.34
N CYS A 305 10.24 -28.64 7.56
CA CYS A 305 9.14 -29.49 7.98
C CYS A 305 8.51 -30.24 6.80
N ASN A 306 8.00 -31.46 7.06
CA ASN A 306 7.28 -32.23 6.05
C ASN A 306 5.93 -31.60 5.71
N PHE A 307 5.44 -31.77 4.47
CA PHE A 307 4.25 -31.09 3.94
C PHE A 307 3.00 -31.19 4.84
N TRP A 308 2.76 -32.33 5.48
CA TRP A 308 1.60 -32.51 6.38
C TRP A 308 1.77 -31.88 7.77
N SER A 309 2.99 -31.75 8.26
CA SER A 309 3.30 -31.08 9.53
C SER A 309 3.54 -29.60 9.37
N ARG A 310 3.87 -29.15 8.16
CA ARG A 310 4.24 -27.75 7.86
C ARG A 310 3.10 -26.78 8.16
N LYS A 311 1.86 -27.08 7.76
CA LYS A 311 0.71 -26.23 8.02
C LYS A 311 0.45 -26.06 9.53
N ARG A 312 0.46 -27.16 10.29
CA ARG A 312 0.30 -27.13 11.76
C ARG A 312 1.48 -26.46 12.45
N ALA A 313 2.71 -26.69 11.99
CA ALA A 313 3.89 -26.05 12.53
C ALA A 313 3.92 -24.55 12.28
N LEU A 314 3.45 -24.09 11.11
CA LEU A 314 3.27 -22.67 10.81
C LEU A 314 2.21 -22.05 11.71
N GLU A 315 1.02 -22.64 11.81
CA GLU A 315 -0.06 -22.13 12.66
C GLU A 315 0.41 -22.01 14.12
N TRP A 316 1.13 -23.01 14.62
CA TRP A 316 1.64 -23.01 15.99
C TRP A 316 2.81 -22.03 16.19
N CYS A 317 3.71 -21.92 15.22
CA CYS A 317 4.80 -20.95 15.23
C CYS A 317 4.27 -19.51 15.24
N TYR A 318 3.24 -19.21 14.47
CA TYR A 318 2.63 -17.88 14.47
C TYR A 318 2.01 -17.54 15.83
N THR A 319 1.25 -18.46 16.41
CA THR A 319 0.68 -18.25 17.75
C THR A 319 1.79 -18.01 18.78
N CYS A 320 2.83 -18.85 18.81
CA CYS A 320 3.95 -18.70 19.72
C CYS A 320 4.78 -17.43 19.48
N CYS A 321 4.94 -16.99 18.25
CA CYS A 321 5.70 -15.79 17.95
C CYS A 321 4.95 -14.52 18.42
N LEU A 322 3.63 -14.49 18.28
CA LEU A 322 2.80 -13.42 18.81
C LEU A 322 2.86 -13.36 20.35
N ASP A 323 2.75 -14.49 21.02
CA ASP A 323 2.88 -14.59 22.48
C ASP A 323 4.27 -14.16 22.97
N ALA A 324 5.31 -14.44 22.19
CA ALA A 324 6.70 -14.12 22.53
C ALA A 324 7.05 -12.64 22.44
N MET A 325 6.26 -11.86 21.71
CA MET A 325 6.45 -10.40 21.66
C MET A 325 6.03 -9.69 22.93
N GLU A 326 5.16 -10.31 23.72
CA GLU A 326 4.75 -9.80 25.03
C GLU A 326 5.70 -10.24 26.16
N ASP A 327 6.32 -11.42 26.04
CA ASP A 327 7.27 -11.96 27.03
C ASP A 327 8.50 -12.63 26.38
N LYS A 328 9.67 -11.96 26.47
CA LYS A 328 10.94 -12.46 25.92
C LYS A 328 11.38 -13.83 26.46
N ALA A 329 10.90 -14.24 27.64
CA ALA A 329 11.22 -15.53 28.24
C ALA A 329 10.40 -16.68 27.59
N GLN A 330 9.11 -16.44 27.32
CA GLN A 330 8.24 -17.39 26.65
C GLN A 330 8.62 -17.56 25.18
N GLY A 331 9.11 -16.51 24.51
CA GLY A 331 9.57 -16.55 23.13
C GLY A 331 10.66 -17.59 22.87
N LYS A 332 11.64 -17.68 23.74
CA LYS A 332 12.70 -18.70 23.61
C LYS A 332 12.17 -20.13 23.79
N ALA A 333 11.23 -20.34 24.68
CA ALA A 333 10.61 -21.66 24.90
C ALA A 333 9.77 -22.11 23.69
N CYS A 334 9.00 -21.22 23.06
CA CYS A 334 8.23 -21.48 21.85
C CYS A 334 9.13 -21.83 20.65
N VAL A 335 10.26 -21.14 20.48
CA VAL A 335 11.25 -21.43 19.43
C VAL A 335 11.76 -22.85 19.56
N VAL A 336 12.18 -23.24 20.76
CA VAL A 336 12.70 -24.59 21.04
C VAL A 336 11.61 -25.64 20.80
N ALA A 337 10.37 -25.36 21.22
CA ALA A 337 9.24 -26.28 21.06
C ALA A 337 8.83 -26.46 19.60
N THR A 338 8.79 -25.39 18.79
CA THR A 338 8.49 -25.47 17.35
C THR A 338 9.57 -26.23 16.59
N ALA A 339 10.84 -25.95 16.87
CA ALA A 339 11.97 -26.70 16.32
C ALA A 339 11.94 -28.16 16.73
N THR A 340 11.53 -28.46 17.97
CA THR A 340 11.41 -29.85 18.48
C THR A 340 10.25 -30.60 17.84
N ALA A 341 9.09 -29.94 17.62
CA ALA A 341 7.94 -30.51 16.92
C ALA A 341 8.25 -30.84 15.44
N CYS A 342 9.07 -30.04 14.79
CA CYS A 342 9.58 -30.30 13.43
C CYS A 342 10.66 -31.41 13.43
N LEU A 343 11.46 -31.56 14.51
CA LEU A 343 12.53 -32.53 14.63
C LEU A 343 12.02 -33.97 14.89
N CYS A 344 10.80 -34.13 15.39
CA CYS A 344 10.19 -35.45 15.56
C CYS A 344 10.00 -36.23 14.24
N VAL A 345 10.21 -35.62 13.07
CA VAL A 345 10.02 -36.26 11.77
C VAL A 345 11.31 -36.52 10.99
N ARG A 346 12.41 -35.78 11.23
CA ARG A 346 13.78 -36.11 10.74
C ARG A 346 14.86 -35.30 11.47
N LYS A 347 15.99 -35.93 11.85
CA LYS A 347 17.17 -35.23 12.37
C LYS A 347 17.74 -34.25 11.31
N PRO A 348 18.07 -33.00 11.69
CA PRO A 348 18.69 -32.07 10.78
C PRO A 348 20.03 -32.58 10.24
N PRO A 349 20.40 -32.22 9.00
CA PRO A 349 21.62 -32.78 8.35
C PRO A 349 22.95 -32.45 9.07
N TRP A 350 23.00 -31.42 9.93
CA TRP A 350 24.20 -31.05 10.70
C TRP A 350 24.44 -31.88 11.97
N LYS A 351 23.58 -32.83 12.33
CA LYS A 351 23.76 -33.75 13.44
C LYS A 351 24.07 -35.22 12.98
N ARG A 352 24.57 -35.40 11.76
CA ARG A 352 25.18 -36.64 11.36
C ARG A 352 26.69 -36.55 11.59
N LYS A 353 27.11 -36.96 12.76
CA LYS A 353 28.40 -37.59 13.03
C LYS A 353 28.13 -38.93 13.64
#